data_b473807a099e8fb434764e67dd4b5739
#
_entry.id   b473807a099e8fb434764e67dd4b5739
#
_cell.length_a   1.000
_cell.length_b   1.000
_cell.length_c   1.000
_cell.angle_alpha   90.00
_cell.angle_beta   90.00
_cell.angle_gamma   90.00
#
_symmetry.space_group_name_H-M   'P 1'
#
loop_
_entity.id
_entity.type
_entity.pdbx_description
1 polymer ?
#
loop_
_entity_poly.entity_id
_entity_poly.type
_entity_poly.pdbx_seq_one_letter_code
_entity_poly.pdbx_strand_id
1 'polypeptide(L)'
;RIVGFSRYTNAEQKDFADSVENLIDGSIVGDICCSHRLTDSLQHWQPEIVFHLAAQPIVRRSFTDVIETFETNLMGTVNLLEAVRQTPSVQAVVVVTSDKCYRNLEKGFSFTEDSPLGGDDPYSASKACAEIATNSFIQSFFRDFSNSGSVPRVATARAGNIIGGGDWGEDRLIPDLARAIRTGEKVLIRFPQAVRPWQFVLDALAGYLTLAERLYSGGDDFV
;
A
#
# COMPACT_ATOMS: atom_id res chain seq x y z
N ARG A 1 17.83 -5.42 -9.25
CA ARG A 1 16.76 -5.55 -10.26
C ARG A 1 15.44 -5.08 -9.68
N ILE A 2 14.60 -4.45 -10.51
CA ILE A 2 13.28 -3.94 -10.12
C ILE A 2 12.22 -4.64 -11.00
N VAL A 3 11.19 -5.21 -10.36
CA VAL A 3 10.09 -5.88 -11.04
C VAL A 3 8.77 -5.32 -10.52
N GLY A 4 7.88 -4.95 -11.44
CA GLY A 4 6.53 -4.49 -11.13
C GLY A 4 5.51 -5.63 -11.25
N PHE A 5 4.54 -5.68 -10.32
CA PHE A 5 3.36 -6.52 -10.41
C PHE A 5 2.12 -5.64 -10.21
N SER A 6 1.29 -5.52 -11.24
CA SER A 6 0.10 -4.68 -11.18
C SER A 6 -0.96 -5.12 -12.18
N ARG A 7 -2.20 -4.69 -11.98
CA ARG A 7 -3.23 -4.79 -13.00
C ARG A 7 -3.37 -3.45 -13.73
N TYR A 8 -3.53 -3.50 -15.05
CA TYR A 8 -3.92 -2.31 -15.82
C TYR A 8 -5.43 -2.15 -15.77
N THR A 9 -5.90 -1.00 -15.30
CA THR A 9 -7.33 -0.71 -15.17
C THR A 9 -7.84 0.27 -16.22
N ASN A 10 -6.95 1.06 -16.84
CA ASN A 10 -7.30 2.01 -17.90
C ASN A 10 -6.08 2.35 -18.80
N ALA A 11 -6.33 3.06 -19.91
CA ALA A 11 -5.29 3.45 -20.86
C ALA A 11 -4.23 4.37 -20.26
N GLU A 12 -4.61 5.33 -19.40
CA GLU A 12 -3.67 6.27 -18.78
C GLU A 12 -2.66 5.57 -17.84
N GLN A 13 -3.11 4.56 -17.11
CA GLN A 13 -2.22 3.74 -16.28
C GLN A 13 -1.28 2.89 -17.13
N LYS A 14 -1.77 2.40 -18.28
CA LYS A 14 -0.94 1.69 -19.24
C LYS A 14 0.12 2.61 -19.84
N ASP A 15 -0.25 3.80 -20.29
CA ASP A 15 0.70 4.78 -20.86
C ASP A 15 1.80 5.15 -19.86
N PHE A 16 1.45 5.31 -18.58
CA PHE A 16 2.44 5.52 -17.53
C PHE A 16 3.35 4.30 -17.34
N ALA A 17 2.80 3.11 -17.28
CA ALA A 17 3.58 1.86 -17.15
C ALA A 17 4.53 1.68 -18.33
N ASP A 18 4.06 1.93 -19.56
CA ASP A 18 4.88 1.87 -20.78
C ASP A 18 6.03 2.90 -20.74
N SER A 19 5.81 4.07 -20.14
CA SER A 19 6.84 5.11 -19.99
C SER A 19 7.99 4.73 -19.04
N VAL A 20 7.73 3.86 -18.07
CA VAL A 20 8.72 3.40 -17.08
C VAL A 20 9.24 2.00 -17.36
N GLU A 21 8.70 1.31 -18.37
CA GLU A 21 9.06 -0.08 -18.69
C GLU A 21 10.57 -0.26 -18.91
N ASN A 22 11.22 0.71 -19.55
CA ASN A 22 12.67 0.67 -19.79
C ASN A 22 13.51 0.97 -18.53
N LEU A 23 12.88 1.36 -17.41
CA LEU A 23 13.54 1.65 -16.14
C LEU A 23 13.48 0.48 -15.15
N ILE A 24 12.74 -0.60 -15.50
CA ILE A 24 12.56 -1.77 -14.66
C ILE A 24 12.96 -3.04 -15.41
N ASP A 25 13.34 -4.07 -14.68
CA ASP A 25 13.82 -5.35 -15.24
C ASP A 25 12.67 -6.30 -15.66
N GLY A 26 11.46 -6.04 -15.19
CA GLY A 26 10.28 -6.81 -15.55
C GLY A 26 8.97 -6.19 -15.10
N SER A 27 7.91 -6.45 -15.87
CA SER A 27 6.55 -6.02 -15.57
C SER A 27 5.60 -7.19 -15.72
N ILE A 28 4.81 -7.46 -14.67
CA ILE A 28 3.86 -8.58 -14.63
C ILE A 28 2.47 -7.99 -14.50
N VAL A 29 1.62 -8.27 -15.47
CA VAL A 29 0.19 -7.93 -15.38
C VAL A 29 -0.52 -9.02 -14.58
N GLY A 30 -1.02 -8.67 -13.39
CA GLY A 30 -1.70 -9.62 -12.52
C GLY A 30 -2.52 -8.92 -11.43
N ASP A 31 -3.49 -9.65 -10.90
CA ASP A 31 -4.30 -9.21 -9.77
C ASP A 31 -3.77 -9.83 -8.48
N ILE A 32 -3.60 -9.01 -7.44
CA ILE A 32 -3.13 -9.47 -6.12
C ILE A 32 -4.11 -10.43 -5.45
N CYS A 33 -5.37 -10.43 -5.87
CA CYS A 33 -6.38 -11.39 -5.43
C CYS A 33 -6.15 -12.80 -6.01
N CYS A 34 -5.31 -12.92 -7.04
CA CYS A 34 -4.95 -14.21 -7.65
C CYS A 34 -3.70 -14.78 -6.97
N SER A 35 -3.89 -15.51 -5.86
CA SER A 35 -2.81 -15.98 -4.97
C SER A 35 -1.75 -16.81 -5.68
N HIS A 36 -2.13 -17.77 -6.55
CA HIS A 36 -1.18 -18.62 -7.25
C HIS A 36 -0.29 -17.82 -8.21
N ARG A 37 -0.86 -16.87 -8.97
CA ARG A 37 -0.08 -16.04 -9.90
C ARG A 37 0.93 -15.15 -9.16
N LEU A 38 0.54 -14.65 -7.99
CA LEU A 38 1.42 -13.88 -7.13
C LEU A 38 2.57 -14.74 -6.58
N THR A 39 2.26 -15.94 -6.09
CA THR A 39 3.26 -16.90 -5.60
C THR A 39 4.22 -17.30 -6.71
N ASP A 40 3.72 -17.68 -7.88
CA ASP A 40 4.54 -18.04 -9.04
C ASP A 40 5.49 -16.89 -9.45
N SER A 41 4.98 -15.65 -9.39
CA SER A 41 5.78 -14.46 -9.71
C SER A 41 6.92 -14.24 -8.71
N LEU A 42 6.65 -14.32 -7.40
CA LEU A 42 7.68 -14.19 -6.37
C LEU A 42 8.71 -15.33 -6.47
N GLN A 43 8.26 -16.57 -6.67
CA GLN A 43 9.15 -17.72 -6.83
C GLN A 43 10.00 -17.64 -8.10
N HIS A 44 9.49 -17.08 -9.18
CA HIS A 44 10.25 -16.90 -10.43
C HIS A 44 11.32 -15.80 -10.28
N TRP A 45 10.95 -14.65 -9.73
CA TRP A 45 11.84 -13.49 -9.66
C TRP A 45 12.75 -13.47 -8.44
N GLN A 46 12.44 -14.24 -7.40
CA GLN A 46 13.21 -14.36 -6.17
C GLN A 46 13.62 -12.98 -5.59
N PRO A 47 12.67 -12.06 -5.34
CA PRO A 47 13.01 -10.75 -4.79
C PRO A 47 13.54 -10.87 -3.36
N GLU A 48 14.44 -9.96 -2.99
CA GLU A 48 14.93 -9.83 -1.60
C GLU A 48 14.07 -8.82 -0.81
N ILE A 49 13.52 -7.81 -1.49
CA ILE A 49 12.70 -6.75 -0.89
C ILE A 49 11.38 -6.65 -1.63
N VAL A 50 10.28 -6.56 -0.88
CA VAL A 50 8.93 -6.41 -1.45
C VAL A 50 8.25 -5.15 -0.90
N PHE A 51 7.75 -4.31 -1.79
CA PHE A 51 6.88 -3.19 -1.47
C PHE A 51 5.45 -3.51 -1.87
N HIS A 52 4.55 -3.62 -0.90
CA HIS A 52 3.13 -3.81 -1.14
C HIS A 52 2.40 -2.47 -1.20
N LEU A 53 2.22 -1.97 -2.42
CA LEU A 53 1.53 -0.71 -2.71
C LEU A 53 0.14 -0.93 -3.33
N ALA A 54 -0.16 -2.16 -3.76
CA ALA A 54 -1.42 -2.51 -4.42
C ALA A 54 -2.60 -2.33 -3.47
N ALA A 55 -3.60 -1.56 -3.91
CA ALA A 55 -4.82 -1.31 -3.15
C ALA A 55 -5.96 -0.83 -4.07
N GLN A 56 -7.20 -0.96 -3.59
CA GLN A 56 -8.30 -0.10 -3.98
C GLN A 56 -8.25 1.15 -3.08
N PRO A 57 -7.77 2.33 -3.58
CA PRO A 57 -7.41 3.45 -2.71
C PRO A 57 -8.51 4.51 -2.56
N ILE A 58 -9.66 4.36 -3.26
CA ILE A 58 -10.68 5.40 -3.35
C ILE A 58 -11.77 5.14 -2.31
N VAL A 59 -11.84 5.99 -1.29
CA VAL A 59 -12.83 5.89 -0.20
C VAL A 59 -14.25 5.86 -0.76
N ARG A 60 -14.58 6.75 -1.71
CA ARG A 60 -15.93 6.82 -2.26
C ARG A 60 -16.32 5.55 -3.00
N ARG A 61 -15.40 4.97 -3.78
CA ARG A 61 -15.61 3.70 -4.47
C ARG A 61 -15.86 2.54 -3.48
N SER A 62 -15.30 2.59 -2.28
CA SER A 62 -15.51 1.54 -1.29
C SER A 62 -16.96 1.39 -0.82
N PHE A 63 -17.79 2.42 -0.99
CA PHE A 63 -19.23 2.34 -0.68
C PHE A 63 -20.05 1.64 -1.77
N THR A 64 -19.56 1.62 -3.02
CA THR A 64 -20.21 0.91 -4.13
C THR A 64 -19.63 -0.48 -4.33
N ASP A 65 -18.31 -0.61 -4.20
CA ASP A 65 -17.54 -1.82 -4.50
C ASP A 65 -16.93 -2.39 -3.19
N VAL A 66 -17.80 -2.66 -2.22
CA VAL A 66 -17.41 -3.11 -0.88
C VAL A 66 -16.58 -4.39 -0.93
N ILE A 67 -17.05 -5.39 -1.66
CA ILE A 67 -16.38 -6.70 -1.76
C ILE A 67 -15.01 -6.55 -2.39
N GLU A 68 -14.90 -5.89 -3.55
CA GLU A 68 -13.61 -5.63 -4.20
C GLU A 68 -12.64 -4.89 -3.28
N THR A 69 -13.14 -3.94 -2.48
CA THR A 69 -12.32 -3.20 -1.52
C THR A 69 -11.68 -4.12 -0.49
N PHE A 70 -12.45 -5.03 0.11
CA PHE A 70 -11.91 -5.99 1.08
C PHE A 70 -11.06 -7.07 0.41
N GLU A 71 -11.47 -7.58 -0.74
CA GLU A 71 -10.69 -8.57 -1.50
C GLU A 71 -9.31 -8.01 -1.86
N THR A 72 -9.24 -6.78 -2.39
CA THR A 72 -7.97 -6.17 -2.76
C THR A 72 -7.14 -5.78 -1.53
N ASN A 73 -7.71 -5.05 -0.59
CA ASN A 73 -6.94 -4.44 0.49
C ASN A 73 -6.60 -5.41 1.62
N LEU A 74 -7.51 -6.33 1.96
CA LEU A 74 -7.29 -7.32 3.00
C LEU A 74 -6.78 -8.62 2.40
N MET A 75 -7.58 -9.28 1.54
CA MET A 75 -7.21 -10.60 1.02
C MET A 75 -5.99 -10.54 0.11
N GLY A 76 -5.84 -9.46 -0.68
CA GLY A 76 -4.62 -9.21 -1.46
C GLY A 76 -3.37 -9.11 -0.57
N THR A 77 -3.48 -8.44 0.59
CA THR A 77 -2.39 -8.40 1.58
C THR A 77 -2.10 -9.80 2.17
N VAL A 78 -3.13 -10.55 2.53
CA VAL A 78 -2.99 -11.94 3.02
C VAL A 78 -2.34 -12.83 1.97
N ASN A 79 -2.77 -12.76 0.71
CA ASN A 79 -2.18 -13.52 -0.40
C ASN A 79 -0.70 -13.20 -0.59
N LEU A 80 -0.33 -11.91 -0.51
CA LEU A 80 1.07 -11.51 -0.60
C LEU A 80 1.90 -12.06 0.55
N LEU A 81 1.45 -11.92 1.79
CA LEU A 81 2.19 -12.40 2.96
C LEU A 81 2.34 -13.93 2.95
N GLU A 82 1.34 -14.65 2.46
CA GLU A 82 1.43 -16.11 2.27
C GLU A 82 2.42 -16.47 1.15
N ALA A 83 2.42 -15.73 0.04
CA ALA A 83 3.39 -15.92 -1.03
C ALA A 83 4.83 -15.60 -0.57
N VAL A 84 5.01 -14.56 0.24
CA VAL A 84 6.29 -14.22 0.91
C VAL A 84 6.77 -15.38 1.79
N ARG A 85 5.88 -15.95 2.61
CA ARG A 85 6.19 -17.10 3.48
C ARG A 85 6.71 -18.31 2.69
N GLN A 86 6.30 -18.45 1.42
CA GLN A 86 6.71 -19.52 0.52
C GLN A 86 7.91 -19.15 -0.37
N THR A 87 8.51 -17.97 -0.19
CA THR A 87 9.60 -17.45 -1.01
C THR A 87 10.82 -17.09 -0.14
N PRO A 88 11.75 -18.05 0.08
CA PRO A 88 12.87 -17.86 1.03
C PRO A 88 13.85 -16.73 0.67
N SER A 89 13.84 -16.23 -0.55
CA SER A 89 14.69 -15.09 -0.96
C SER A 89 14.25 -13.77 -0.36
N VAL A 90 12.97 -13.64 0.06
CA VAL A 90 12.45 -12.38 0.62
C VAL A 90 12.99 -12.18 2.02
N GLN A 91 13.63 -11.04 2.23
CA GLN A 91 14.24 -10.65 3.50
C GLN A 91 13.53 -9.45 4.16
N ALA A 92 12.94 -8.55 3.35
CA ALA A 92 12.24 -7.39 3.86
C ALA A 92 10.93 -7.14 3.10
N VAL A 93 9.87 -6.77 3.84
CA VAL A 93 8.56 -6.42 3.26
C VAL A 93 8.03 -5.14 3.90
N VAL A 94 7.69 -4.16 3.08
CA VAL A 94 6.97 -2.96 3.51
C VAL A 94 5.54 -3.02 2.99
N VAL A 95 4.58 -3.09 3.91
CA VAL A 95 3.13 -3.09 3.60
C VAL A 95 2.59 -1.68 3.79
N VAL A 96 2.24 -1.01 2.70
CA VAL A 96 1.70 0.36 2.76
C VAL A 96 0.20 0.32 3.04
N THR A 97 -0.16 0.84 4.20
CA THR A 97 -1.55 0.95 4.64
C THR A 97 -2.08 2.39 4.50
N SER A 98 -2.48 3.06 5.58
CA SER A 98 -3.01 4.42 5.53
C SER A 98 -3.17 4.99 6.95
N ASP A 99 -3.12 6.32 7.09
CA ASP A 99 -3.56 7.04 8.29
C ASP A 99 -5.04 6.78 8.64
N LYS A 100 -5.84 6.33 7.68
CA LYS A 100 -7.26 6.01 7.88
C LYS A 100 -7.50 4.66 8.57
N CYS A 101 -6.45 3.89 8.85
CA CYS A 101 -6.56 2.67 9.65
C CYS A 101 -6.82 2.94 11.13
N TYR A 102 -6.60 4.16 11.61
CA TYR A 102 -6.88 4.54 12.99
C TYR A 102 -8.36 4.73 13.26
N ARG A 103 -8.79 4.37 14.46
CA ARG A 103 -10.11 4.75 14.98
C ARG A 103 -10.14 6.25 15.30
N ASN A 104 -10.62 7.04 14.36
CA ASN A 104 -10.67 8.49 14.50
C ASN A 104 -11.97 8.94 15.18
N LEU A 105 -11.86 9.41 16.42
CA LEU A 105 -12.96 9.99 17.20
C LEU A 105 -13.04 11.52 17.08
N GLU A 106 -12.26 12.13 16.18
CA GLU A 106 -12.21 13.59 15.93
C GLU A 106 -11.96 14.43 17.20
N LYS A 107 -11.20 13.89 18.15
CA LYS A 107 -10.91 14.55 19.44
C LYS A 107 -9.66 15.44 19.45
N GLY A 108 -9.05 15.67 18.28
CA GLY A 108 -7.95 16.64 18.12
C GLY A 108 -6.60 16.23 18.73
N PHE A 109 -6.34 14.94 18.95
CA PHE A 109 -5.01 14.45 19.33
C PHE A 109 -4.30 13.77 18.15
N SER A 110 -2.96 13.76 18.22
CA SER A 110 -2.13 13.06 17.23
C SER A 110 -2.18 11.54 17.46
N PHE A 111 -2.21 10.78 16.36
CA PHE A 111 -2.09 9.32 16.42
C PHE A 111 -0.63 8.92 16.54
N THR A 112 -0.41 7.78 17.19
CA THR A 112 0.85 7.04 17.24
C THR A 112 0.62 5.64 16.68
N GLU A 113 1.68 4.86 16.53
CA GLU A 113 1.60 3.49 16.02
C GLU A 113 0.73 2.59 16.92
N ASP A 114 0.72 2.86 18.24
CA ASP A 114 -0.08 2.13 19.24
C ASP A 114 -1.53 2.60 19.32
N SER A 115 -1.92 3.62 18.58
CA SER A 115 -3.30 4.10 18.60
C SER A 115 -4.27 3.05 18.09
N PRO A 116 -5.49 2.94 18.67
CA PRO A 116 -6.45 1.92 18.28
C PRO A 116 -6.77 1.94 16.78
N LEU A 117 -6.76 0.76 16.17
CA LEU A 117 -7.19 0.55 14.79
C LEU A 117 -8.71 0.53 14.69
N GLY A 118 -9.22 0.92 13.52
CA GLY A 118 -10.64 0.90 13.20
C GLY A 118 -10.93 1.80 12.02
N GLY A 119 -12.18 1.81 11.55
CA GLY A 119 -12.59 2.70 10.45
C GLY A 119 -14.09 2.56 10.22
N ASP A 120 -14.76 3.69 10.01
CA ASP A 120 -16.21 3.75 9.90
C ASP A 120 -16.69 3.55 8.45
N ASP A 121 -15.78 3.60 7.48
CA ASP A 121 -16.08 3.30 6.07
C ASP A 121 -15.34 2.03 5.60
N PRO A 122 -15.82 1.37 4.51
CA PRO A 122 -15.24 0.10 4.07
C PRO A 122 -13.75 0.19 3.68
N TYR A 123 -13.29 1.32 3.15
CA TYR A 123 -11.87 1.53 2.85
C TYR A 123 -11.03 1.58 4.12
N SER A 124 -11.42 2.43 5.06
CA SER A 124 -10.72 2.58 6.34
C SER A 124 -10.70 1.27 7.14
N ALA A 125 -11.84 0.58 7.19
CA ALA A 125 -11.94 -0.75 7.79
C ALA A 125 -11.03 -1.78 7.10
N SER A 126 -10.98 -1.81 5.76
CA SER A 126 -10.13 -2.75 5.03
C SER A 126 -8.63 -2.51 5.28
N LYS A 127 -8.22 -1.24 5.42
CA LYS A 127 -6.84 -0.90 5.77
C LYS A 127 -6.49 -1.25 7.22
N ALA A 128 -7.41 -1.06 8.16
CA ALA A 128 -7.25 -1.52 9.53
C ALA A 128 -7.14 -3.05 9.61
N CYS A 129 -7.96 -3.78 8.84
CA CYS A 129 -7.87 -5.23 8.73
C CYS A 129 -6.53 -5.69 8.13
N ALA A 130 -5.98 -4.98 7.14
CA ALA A 130 -4.66 -5.27 6.58
C ALA A 130 -3.54 -5.12 7.63
N GLU A 131 -3.60 -4.09 8.49
CA GLU A 131 -2.70 -3.93 9.66
C GLU A 131 -2.77 -5.13 10.59
N ILE A 132 -3.99 -5.53 10.99
CA ILE A 132 -4.22 -6.66 11.89
C ILE A 132 -3.73 -7.97 11.27
N ALA A 133 -4.03 -8.20 9.98
CA ALA A 133 -3.57 -9.38 9.26
C ALA A 133 -2.03 -9.42 9.17
N THR A 134 -1.40 -8.30 8.83
CA THR A 134 0.05 -8.19 8.75
C THR A 134 0.70 -8.51 10.11
N ASN A 135 0.20 -7.92 11.19
CA ASN A 135 0.71 -8.22 12.53
C ASN A 135 0.52 -9.70 12.90
N SER A 136 -0.61 -10.31 12.53
CA SER A 136 -0.84 -11.74 12.75
C SER A 136 0.22 -12.60 12.04
N PHE A 137 0.56 -12.27 10.79
CA PHE A 137 1.63 -12.97 10.06
C PHE A 137 3.00 -12.77 10.70
N ILE A 138 3.32 -11.54 11.13
CA ILE A 138 4.57 -11.24 11.84
C ILE A 138 4.70 -12.12 13.07
N GLN A 139 3.69 -12.13 13.94
CA GLN A 139 3.73 -12.86 15.19
C GLN A 139 3.72 -14.38 15.02
N SER A 140 3.08 -14.90 13.96
CA SER A 140 2.88 -16.33 13.75
C SER A 140 3.96 -16.98 12.88
N PHE A 141 4.51 -16.25 11.90
CA PHE A 141 5.33 -16.84 10.84
C PHE A 141 6.66 -16.11 10.60
N PHE A 142 6.74 -14.81 10.88
CA PHE A 142 7.91 -13.98 10.55
C PHE A 142 8.71 -13.55 11.78
N ARG A 143 8.36 -14.07 12.95
CA ARG A 143 9.16 -13.91 14.14
C ARG A 143 10.20 -15.02 14.21
N ASP A 144 11.47 -14.65 14.18
CA ASP A 144 12.58 -15.63 14.27
C ASP A 144 12.80 -16.08 15.70
N PHE A 145 12.08 -17.10 16.13
CA PHE A 145 12.25 -17.72 17.45
C PHE A 145 13.55 -18.51 17.57
N SER A 146 14.23 -18.83 16.45
CA SER A 146 15.45 -19.62 16.43
C SER A 146 16.72 -18.78 16.27
N ASN A 147 16.60 -17.48 16.10
CA ASN A 147 17.68 -16.55 15.75
C ASN A 147 18.47 -17.02 14.49
N SER A 148 17.81 -17.71 13.58
CA SER A 148 18.42 -18.23 12.35
C SER A 148 18.62 -17.15 11.28
N GLY A 149 17.96 -15.99 11.42
CA GLY A 149 17.97 -14.92 10.43
C GLY A 149 17.26 -15.30 9.11
N SER A 150 16.51 -16.39 9.08
CA SER A 150 15.95 -16.99 7.87
C SER A 150 14.51 -16.55 7.56
N VAL A 151 13.92 -15.71 8.38
CA VAL A 151 12.55 -15.20 8.17
C VAL A 151 12.56 -13.74 7.71
N PRO A 152 11.64 -13.35 6.82
CA PRO A 152 11.56 -11.96 6.37
C PRO A 152 11.15 -11.02 7.50
N ARG A 153 11.73 -9.83 7.54
CA ARG A 153 11.27 -8.75 8.41
C ARG A 153 10.18 -7.97 7.70
N VAL A 154 9.06 -7.79 8.37
CA VAL A 154 7.86 -7.16 7.80
C VAL A 154 7.43 -5.99 8.67
N ALA A 155 7.14 -4.85 8.04
CA ALA A 155 6.54 -3.71 8.72
C ALA A 155 5.42 -3.09 7.89
N THR A 156 4.46 -2.47 8.57
CA THR A 156 3.46 -1.62 7.93
C THR A 156 3.94 -0.17 7.90
N ALA A 157 3.55 0.58 6.87
CA ALA A 157 3.79 2.01 6.76
C ALA A 157 2.48 2.76 6.54
N ARG A 158 2.15 3.68 7.45
CA ARG A 158 0.93 4.47 7.43
C ARG A 158 1.23 5.86 6.89
N ALA A 159 0.71 6.18 5.72
CA ALA A 159 0.86 7.51 5.15
C ALA A 159 -0.49 8.24 5.08
N GLY A 160 -0.44 9.57 5.15
CA GLY A 160 -1.60 10.44 4.95
C GLY A 160 -1.92 10.65 3.48
N ASN A 161 -2.42 11.83 3.14
CA ASN A 161 -2.73 12.18 1.77
C ASN A 161 -1.44 12.47 0.98
N ILE A 162 -1.10 11.62 0.04
CA ILE A 162 0.08 11.77 -0.81
C ILE A 162 -0.32 12.50 -2.09
N ILE A 163 0.51 13.46 -2.52
CA ILE A 163 0.37 14.19 -3.79
C ILE A 163 1.64 14.04 -4.63
N GLY A 164 1.44 13.89 -5.94
CA GLY A 164 2.55 13.78 -6.91
C GLY A 164 2.05 13.84 -8.33
N GLY A 165 2.98 13.89 -9.27
CA GLY A 165 2.66 13.80 -10.69
C GLY A 165 2.11 12.42 -11.07
N GLY A 166 1.31 12.37 -12.17
CA GLY A 166 0.77 11.11 -12.69
C GLY A 166 -0.47 10.56 -11.95
N ASP A 167 -0.95 11.20 -10.89
CA ASP A 167 -2.20 10.81 -10.23
C ASP A 167 -3.39 11.49 -10.92
N TRP A 168 -4.18 10.71 -11.63
CA TRP A 168 -5.42 11.13 -12.29
C TRP A 168 -6.64 10.43 -11.69
N GLY A 169 -6.52 9.85 -10.49
CA GLY A 169 -7.62 9.17 -9.80
C GLY A 169 -8.83 10.07 -9.62
N GLU A 170 -10.01 9.55 -9.91
CA GLU A 170 -11.28 10.24 -9.68
C GLU A 170 -11.57 10.39 -8.17
N ASP A 171 -12.42 11.34 -7.81
CA ASP A 171 -12.84 11.62 -6.42
C ASP A 171 -11.68 11.98 -5.48
N ARG A 172 -10.56 12.44 -6.02
CA ARG A 172 -9.42 12.98 -5.27
C ARG A 172 -9.29 14.47 -5.50
N LEU A 173 -9.09 15.24 -4.44
CA LEU A 173 -9.10 16.70 -4.48
C LEU A 173 -8.10 17.27 -5.48
N ILE A 174 -6.83 16.85 -5.44
CA ILE A 174 -5.78 17.42 -6.30
C ILE A 174 -5.95 17.03 -7.77
N PRO A 175 -6.19 15.76 -8.13
CA PRO A 175 -6.55 15.39 -9.51
C PRO A 175 -7.81 16.12 -10.03
N ASP A 176 -8.86 16.24 -9.21
CA ASP A 176 -10.09 16.94 -9.60
C ASP A 176 -9.83 18.44 -9.86
N LEU A 177 -9.02 19.09 -9.02
CA LEU A 177 -8.57 20.47 -9.23
C LEU A 177 -7.77 20.60 -10.53
N ALA A 178 -6.82 19.69 -10.78
CA ALA A 178 -5.99 19.72 -11.99
C ALA A 178 -6.84 19.55 -13.26
N ARG A 179 -7.83 18.64 -13.25
CA ARG A 179 -8.78 18.47 -14.36
C ARG A 179 -9.59 19.73 -14.60
N ALA A 180 -10.19 20.29 -13.56
CA ALA A 180 -11.02 21.48 -13.67
C ALA A 180 -10.24 22.71 -14.17
N ILE A 181 -9.00 22.91 -13.75
CA ILE A 181 -8.14 23.97 -14.29
C ILE A 181 -7.90 23.77 -15.80
N ARG A 182 -7.67 22.52 -16.23
CA ARG A 182 -7.45 22.21 -17.66
C ARG A 182 -8.70 22.43 -18.53
N THR A 183 -9.88 22.14 -18.00
CA THR A 183 -11.16 22.23 -18.73
C THR A 183 -11.88 23.55 -18.54
N GLY A 184 -11.42 24.41 -17.61
CA GLY A 184 -12.11 25.67 -17.24
C GLY A 184 -13.41 25.44 -16.45
N GLU A 185 -13.59 24.24 -15.87
CA GLU A 185 -14.76 23.88 -15.09
C GLU A 185 -14.64 24.28 -13.62
N LYS A 186 -15.78 24.33 -12.92
CA LYS A 186 -15.80 24.60 -11.48
C LYS A 186 -15.59 23.32 -10.69
N VAL A 187 -14.70 23.37 -9.70
CA VAL A 187 -14.52 22.27 -8.74
C VAL A 187 -15.52 22.37 -7.62
N LEU A 188 -16.20 21.27 -7.32
CA LEU A 188 -17.03 21.14 -6.14
C LEU A 188 -16.18 20.66 -4.95
N ILE A 189 -15.90 21.53 -4.00
CA ILE A 189 -15.26 21.15 -2.72
C ILE A 189 -16.36 20.73 -1.75
N ARG A 190 -16.46 19.43 -1.49
CA ARG A 190 -17.52 18.82 -0.70
C ARG A 190 -17.43 19.18 0.80
N PHE A 191 -16.21 19.21 1.34
CA PHE A 191 -15.94 19.49 2.75
C PHE A 191 -14.81 20.51 2.89
N PRO A 192 -15.11 21.82 2.72
CA PRO A 192 -14.08 22.87 2.70
C PRO A 192 -13.37 23.06 4.04
N GLN A 193 -13.98 22.60 5.15
CA GLN A 193 -13.39 22.66 6.49
C GLN A 193 -12.52 21.44 6.84
N ALA A 194 -12.43 20.45 5.95
CA ALA A 194 -11.65 19.25 6.22
C ALA A 194 -10.15 19.55 6.19
N VAL A 195 -9.45 19.19 7.25
CA VAL A 195 -7.98 19.21 7.33
C VAL A 195 -7.44 17.86 6.91
N ARG A 196 -6.34 17.86 6.16
CA ARG A 196 -5.68 16.63 5.68
C ARG A 196 -4.16 16.74 5.81
N PRO A 197 -3.47 15.68 6.22
CA PRO A 197 -2.01 15.63 6.31
C PRO A 197 -1.40 15.39 4.93
N TRP A 198 -1.30 16.47 4.15
CA TRP A 198 -0.71 16.42 2.82
C TRP A 198 0.80 16.26 2.89
N GLN A 199 1.33 15.34 2.07
CA GLN A 199 2.77 15.17 1.90
C GLN A 199 3.12 14.91 0.43
N PHE A 200 4.32 15.30 0.05
CA PHE A 200 4.81 15.07 -1.30
C PHE A 200 5.21 13.60 -1.49
N VAL A 201 4.94 13.06 -2.67
CA VAL A 201 5.15 11.62 -2.94
C VAL A 201 6.59 11.17 -2.70
N LEU A 202 7.59 11.99 -3.02
CA LEU A 202 9.00 11.62 -2.81
C LEU A 202 9.36 11.53 -1.33
N ASP A 203 8.73 12.31 -0.44
CA ASP A 203 8.95 12.20 1.00
C ASP A 203 8.42 10.87 1.54
N ALA A 204 7.21 10.47 1.11
CA ALA A 204 6.64 9.19 1.48
C ALA A 204 7.49 8.02 0.94
N LEU A 205 7.91 8.09 -0.34
CA LEU A 205 8.75 7.06 -0.95
C LEU A 205 10.12 6.96 -0.28
N ALA A 206 10.74 8.08 0.09
CA ALA A 206 12.00 8.09 0.84
C ALA A 206 11.84 7.39 2.19
N GLY A 207 10.71 7.62 2.89
CA GLY A 207 10.36 6.92 4.12
C GLY A 207 10.23 5.41 3.92
N TYR A 208 9.52 4.97 2.86
CA TYR A 208 9.37 3.52 2.57
C TYR A 208 10.71 2.86 2.21
N LEU A 209 11.56 3.53 1.43
CA LEU A 209 12.89 3.03 1.09
C LEU A 209 13.78 2.91 2.34
N THR A 210 13.78 3.93 3.19
CA THR A 210 14.53 3.91 4.46
C THR A 210 14.05 2.79 5.38
N LEU A 211 12.73 2.58 5.48
CA LEU A 211 12.16 1.48 6.25
C LEU A 211 12.61 0.12 5.70
N ALA A 212 12.54 -0.05 4.37
CA ALA A 212 12.97 -1.30 3.73
C ALA A 212 14.47 -1.57 3.94
N GLU A 213 15.33 -0.55 3.83
CA GLU A 213 16.77 -0.64 4.10
C GLU A 213 17.04 -1.08 5.54
N ARG A 214 16.33 -0.52 6.51
CA ARG A 214 16.43 -0.89 7.93
C ARG A 214 15.99 -2.32 8.19
N LEU A 215 14.85 -2.72 7.64
CA LEU A 215 14.37 -4.10 7.72
C LEU A 215 15.37 -5.08 7.11
N TYR A 216 15.93 -4.75 5.95
CA TYR A 216 16.90 -5.59 5.25
C TYR A 216 18.22 -5.73 6.04
N SER A 217 18.72 -4.63 6.60
CA SER A 217 19.99 -4.58 7.33
C SER A 217 19.92 -5.19 8.74
N GLY A 218 18.75 -5.54 9.25
CA GLY A 218 18.60 -6.16 10.56
C GLY A 218 18.63 -5.18 11.74
N GLY A 219 18.23 -3.94 11.54
CA GLY A 219 18.09 -2.98 12.65
C GLY A 219 16.93 -3.35 13.58
N ASP A 220 17.22 -3.52 14.87
CA ASP A 220 16.23 -3.92 15.89
C ASP A 220 15.30 -2.78 16.36
N ASP A 221 15.48 -1.57 15.83
CA ASP A 221 14.84 -0.34 16.33
C ASP A 221 13.40 -0.10 15.82
N PHE A 222 12.74 -1.07 15.17
CA PHE A 222 11.45 -0.88 14.49
C PHE A 222 10.40 -1.97 14.76
N VAL A 223 10.51 -2.67 15.88
CA VAL A 223 9.50 -3.66 16.30
C VAL A 223 8.69 -3.14 17.47
#